data_1eae509e258b9cbb5151a1a17bbcc781
#
_entry.id   1eae509e258b9cbb5151a1a17bbcc781
#
_cell.length_a   1.000
_cell.length_b   1.000
_cell.length_c   1.000
_cell.angle_alpha   90.00
_cell.angle_beta   90.00
_cell.angle_gamma   90.00
#
_symmetry.space_group_name_H-M   'P 1'
#
loop_
_entity.id
_entity.type
_entity.pdbx_description
1 polymer ?
#
loop_
_entity_poly.entity_id
_entity_poly.type
_entity_poly.pdbx_seq_one_letter_code
_entity_poly.pdbx_strand_id
1 'polypeptide(L)'
;MAKNGKTGSRSVTVKQATLDLLRSFGITKVFGNPGSTELPFLSDWPDDIDYVLALQEASAVGMADGYAQATRNAGFVNLHSAAGVGNALGNIYTAHRNQTPLVITAGQQARSILPLQAFLYAERASEFPRPYVKYSVEPARPEDVPAAIARAYYTAMQPPCGPTFVSIPIDDWAHATAPIEARKVSREIGPEPEAMKALVAALGSAKHPAVVVGPGVDRAGAVDLMVRVAEKVKASVWVSPFSARCSFPERHPQFAGFLHASPAQLSDALREHDLVVVVGAPVFTFHVEGHAAIFDGRATIFQITDDADAAAVTPVGTSIISTVKPALSLLLDMLPESNRATPKGRTLPPAPQAADPLPVEFLLHSLSQAMPDGASLVEEVPSHRPAMQKFMPMRGQDSFYTMSSGGLGYSLPAAVGMALGKPKSRTVCLIGDGSAMYSIQALWTAAQRKLPLTVVVINNSGYGAMRSFSQVMQVRNVPGLELPGIDFVRLAEGMGCHAARVTKAAELGEALKRGMAHAGTSLVEVIVDSAVPVLYGQKH
;
A
#
# COMPACT_ATOMS: atom_id res chain seq x y z
N MET A 1 -5.50 16.69 -59.91
CA MET A 1 -6.18 15.50 -59.40
C MET A 1 -5.40 14.97 -58.22
N ALA A 2 -5.80 15.35 -57.02
CA ALA A 2 -5.20 14.83 -55.77
C ALA A 2 -5.87 13.49 -55.42
N LYS A 3 -5.09 12.41 -55.40
CA LYS A 3 -5.55 11.10 -54.91
C LYS A 3 -5.75 11.19 -53.39
N ASN A 4 -7.00 11.32 -52.95
CA ASN A 4 -7.39 11.05 -51.57
C ASN A 4 -7.20 9.54 -51.32
N GLY A 5 -6.06 9.16 -50.75
CA GLY A 5 -5.87 7.87 -50.10
C GLY A 5 -6.68 7.83 -48.81
N LYS A 6 -7.91 7.34 -48.87
CA LYS A 6 -8.61 6.86 -47.65
C LYS A 6 -7.82 5.64 -47.16
N THR A 7 -6.92 5.82 -46.23
CA THR A 7 -6.49 4.73 -45.34
C THR A 7 -7.72 4.30 -44.56
N GLY A 8 -8.38 3.21 -45.00
CA GLY A 8 -9.46 2.62 -44.24
C GLY A 8 -8.96 2.29 -42.84
N SER A 9 -9.42 3.01 -41.81
CA SER A 9 -9.10 2.69 -40.45
C SER A 9 -9.59 1.26 -40.16
N ARG A 10 -8.68 0.38 -39.81
CA ARG A 10 -8.98 -1.01 -39.45
C ARG A 10 -9.94 -0.95 -38.24
N SER A 11 -11.20 -1.35 -38.42
CA SER A 11 -12.17 -1.46 -37.36
C SER A 11 -11.87 -2.72 -36.54
N VAL A 12 -11.88 -2.59 -35.22
CA VAL A 12 -11.73 -3.69 -34.25
C VAL A 12 -12.90 -3.65 -33.26
N THR A 13 -13.10 -4.67 -32.46
CA THR A 13 -14.08 -4.61 -31.37
C THR A 13 -13.55 -3.78 -30.19
N VAL A 14 -14.44 -3.22 -29.38
CA VAL A 14 -14.11 -2.53 -28.12
C VAL A 14 -13.24 -3.44 -27.22
N LYS A 15 -13.59 -4.73 -27.12
CA LYS A 15 -12.79 -5.73 -26.43
C LYS A 15 -11.37 -5.79 -26.97
N GLN A 16 -11.21 -5.96 -28.30
CA GLN A 16 -9.89 -6.07 -28.91
C GLN A 16 -9.06 -4.79 -28.70
N ALA A 17 -9.65 -3.61 -28.89
CA ALA A 17 -8.99 -2.34 -28.64
C ALA A 17 -8.54 -2.20 -27.17
N THR A 18 -9.37 -2.68 -26.22
CA THR A 18 -9.02 -2.68 -24.80
C THR A 18 -7.85 -3.62 -24.51
N LEU A 19 -7.86 -4.85 -25.00
CA LEU A 19 -6.76 -5.80 -24.80
C LEU A 19 -5.45 -5.28 -25.40
N ASP A 20 -5.49 -4.64 -26.58
CA ASP A 20 -4.32 -4.03 -27.21
C ASP A 20 -3.77 -2.84 -26.40
N LEU A 21 -4.64 -2.05 -25.75
CA LEU A 21 -4.22 -1.02 -24.81
C LEU A 21 -3.55 -1.61 -23.56
N LEU A 22 -4.12 -2.68 -22.98
CA LEU A 22 -3.51 -3.34 -21.81
C LEU A 22 -2.09 -3.83 -22.14
N ARG A 23 -1.89 -4.45 -23.32
CA ARG A 23 -0.56 -4.84 -23.81
C ARG A 23 0.38 -3.65 -23.93
N SER A 24 -0.10 -2.57 -24.54
CA SER A 24 0.68 -1.34 -24.75
C SER A 24 1.08 -0.67 -23.44
N PHE A 25 0.27 -0.80 -22.39
CA PHE A 25 0.56 -0.32 -21.03
C PHE A 25 1.44 -1.29 -20.23
N GLY A 26 1.80 -2.44 -20.77
CA GLY A 26 2.56 -3.47 -20.07
C GLY A 26 1.76 -4.16 -18.95
N ILE A 27 0.44 -4.15 -19.04
CA ILE A 27 -0.46 -4.86 -18.11
C ILE A 27 -0.57 -6.30 -18.59
N THR A 28 -0.01 -7.22 -17.83
CA THR A 28 0.04 -8.66 -18.15
C THR A 28 -0.87 -9.49 -17.26
N LYS A 29 -1.54 -8.87 -16.28
CA LYS A 29 -2.45 -9.55 -15.38
C LYS A 29 -3.73 -8.73 -15.16
N VAL A 30 -4.86 -9.42 -15.13
CA VAL A 30 -6.17 -8.89 -14.75
C VAL A 30 -6.65 -9.63 -13.52
N PHE A 31 -7.03 -8.92 -12.49
CA PHE A 31 -7.53 -9.47 -11.23
C PHE A 31 -9.04 -9.35 -11.18
N GLY A 32 -9.75 -10.38 -10.76
CA GLY A 32 -11.20 -10.29 -10.69
C GLY A 32 -11.88 -11.50 -10.09
N ASN A 33 -13.19 -11.34 -9.92
CA ASN A 33 -14.16 -12.38 -9.65
C ASN A 33 -15.30 -12.17 -10.65
N PRO A 34 -15.46 -13.02 -11.68
CA PRO A 34 -16.36 -12.75 -12.79
C PRO A 34 -17.82 -12.98 -12.42
N GLY A 35 -18.69 -12.16 -12.99
CA GLY A 35 -20.11 -12.38 -13.04
C GLY A 35 -20.62 -12.40 -14.49
N SER A 36 -21.94 -12.43 -14.67
CA SER A 36 -22.55 -12.54 -16.00
C SER A 36 -22.25 -11.36 -16.91
N THR A 37 -22.12 -10.15 -16.37
CA THR A 37 -21.87 -8.92 -17.14
C THR A 37 -20.44 -8.83 -17.68
N GLU A 38 -19.51 -9.62 -17.15
CA GLU A 38 -18.10 -9.65 -17.56
C GLU A 38 -17.81 -10.74 -18.62
N LEU A 39 -18.72 -11.72 -18.83
CA LEU A 39 -18.48 -12.84 -19.72
C LEU A 39 -18.11 -12.45 -21.17
N PRO A 40 -18.71 -11.43 -21.82
CA PRO A 40 -18.28 -11.02 -23.14
C PRO A 40 -16.86 -10.45 -23.19
N PHE A 41 -16.41 -9.77 -22.15
CA PHE A 41 -15.02 -9.34 -22.04
C PHE A 41 -14.06 -10.53 -21.88
N LEU A 42 -14.46 -11.51 -21.07
CA LEU A 42 -13.63 -12.66 -20.71
C LEU A 42 -13.69 -13.82 -21.72
N SER A 43 -14.66 -13.80 -22.68
CA SER A 43 -14.74 -14.84 -23.72
C SER A 43 -13.45 -14.88 -24.56
N ASP A 44 -13.03 -16.04 -25.06
CA ASP A 44 -11.82 -16.20 -25.87
C ASP A 44 -10.63 -15.41 -25.30
N TRP A 45 -10.35 -15.63 -24.01
CA TRP A 45 -9.32 -14.89 -23.28
C TRP A 45 -7.92 -15.18 -23.83
N PRO A 46 -7.08 -14.15 -24.07
CA PRO A 46 -5.77 -14.35 -24.68
C PRO A 46 -4.76 -14.94 -23.69
N ASP A 47 -3.86 -15.81 -24.18
CA ASP A 47 -2.85 -16.50 -23.37
C ASP A 47 -1.77 -15.55 -22.79
N ASP A 48 -1.57 -14.39 -23.39
CA ASP A 48 -0.55 -13.41 -23.01
C ASP A 48 -0.97 -12.47 -21.87
N ILE A 49 -2.25 -12.49 -21.49
CA ILE A 49 -2.78 -11.75 -20.33
C ILE A 49 -3.34 -12.75 -19.32
N ASP A 50 -2.69 -12.88 -18.19
CA ASP A 50 -3.08 -13.81 -17.14
C ASP A 50 -4.29 -13.28 -16.34
N TYR A 51 -5.38 -14.06 -16.28
CA TYR A 51 -6.51 -13.74 -15.41
C TYR A 51 -6.30 -14.36 -14.04
N VAL A 52 -6.18 -13.52 -13.01
CA VAL A 52 -5.98 -13.94 -11.62
C VAL A 52 -7.32 -13.94 -10.90
N LEU A 53 -7.89 -15.14 -10.75
CA LEU A 53 -9.14 -15.32 -10.02
C LEU A 53 -8.92 -15.09 -8.51
N ALA A 54 -9.73 -14.21 -7.94
CA ALA A 54 -9.92 -14.06 -6.50
C ALA A 54 -11.32 -14.53 -6.12
N LEU A 55 -11.48 -15.18 -4.97
CA LEU A 55 -12.78 -15.69 -4.53
C LEU A 55 -13.67 -14.63 -3.86
N GLN A 56 -13.22 -13.37 -3.85
CA GLN A 56 -13.94 -12.22 -3.31
C GLN A 56 -13.32 -10.92 -3.85
N GLU A 57 -14.14 -9.93 -4.14
CA GLU A 57 -13.74 -8.74 -4.91
C GLU A 57 -12.79 -7.80 -4.14
N ALA A 58 -12.93 -7.68 -2.81
CA ALA A 58 -11.94 -6.94 -2.02
C ALA A 58 -10.56 -7.60 -2.10
N SER A 59 -10.52 -8.95 -2.15
CA SER A 59 -9.27 -9.68 -2.37
C SER A 59 -8.71 -9.43 -3.77
N ALA A 60 -9.54 -9.33 -4.81
CA ALA A 60 -9.10 -8.98 -6.16
C ALA A 60 -8.41 -7.61 -6.20
N VAL A 61 -9.04 -6.59 -5.56
CA VAL A 61 -8.47 -5.24 -5.45
C VAL A 61 -7.18 -5.24 -4.63
N GLY A 62 -7.14 -5.94 -3.49
CA GLY A 62 -5.93 -6.07 -2.67
C GLY A 62 -4.77 -6.76 -3.40
N MET A 63 -5.04 -7.82 -4.18
CA MET A 63 -4.04 -8.48 -5.03
C MET A 63 -3.52 -7.54 -6.12
N ALA A 64 -4.42 -6.80 -6.79
CA ALA A 64 -4.03 -5.81 -7.79
C ALA A 64 -3.18 -4.68 -7.20
N ASP A 65 -3.50 -4.24 -5.97
CA ASP A 65 -2.73 -3.23 -5.23
C ASP A 65 -1.31 -3.74 -4.95
N GLY A 66 -1.15 -4.92 -4.34
CA GLY A 66 0.16 -5.51 -4.09
C GLY A 66 0.98 -5.73 -5.37
N TYR A 67 0.33 -6.17 -6.44
CA TYR A 67 0.96 -6.34 -7.76
C TYR A 67 1.42 -5.00 -8.37
N ALA A 68 0.56 -3.98 -8.32
CA ALA A 68 0.88 -2.63 -8.79
C ALA A 68 2.07 -2.04 -8.04
N GLN A 69 2.13 -2.22 -6.73
CA GLN A 69 3.25 -1.79 -5.90
C GLN A 69 4.55 -2.54 -6.24
N ALA A 70 4.47 -3.84 -6.50
CA ALA A 70 5.63 -4.67 -6.86
C ALA A 70 6.20 -4.33 -8.25
N THR A 71 5.33 -4.03 -9.20
CA THR A 71 5.70 -3.78 -10.60
C THR A 71 5.91 -2.31 -10.94
N ARG A 72 5.48 -1.40 -10.04
CA ARG A 72 5.47 0.07 -10.25
C ARG A 72 4.68 0.48 -11.48
N ASN A 73 3.64 -0.29 -11.81
CA ASN A 73 2.68 -0.04 -12.89
C ASN A 73 1.25 -0.14 -12.35
N ALA A 74 0.25 0.32 -13.13
CA ALA A 74 -1.13 0.18 -12.70
C ALA A 74 -1.57 -1.29 -12.66
N GLY A 75 -2.25 -1.68 -11.57
CA GLY A 75 -3.00 -2.93 -11.52
C GLY A 75 -4.33 -2.79 -12.27
N PHE A 76 -4.76 -3.85 -12.96
CA PHE A 76 -6.04 -3.85 -13.65
C PHE A 76 -7.00 -4.82 -12.96
N VAL A 77 -8.19 -4.31 -12.59
CA VAL A 77 -9.22 -5.07 -11.86
C VAL A 77 -10.51 -5.09 -12.66
N ASN A 78 -11.15 -6.25 -12.72
CA ASN A 78 -12.46 -6.42 -13.34
C ASN A 78 -13.45 -6.98 -12.32
N LEU A 79 -14.50 -6.22 -12.00
CA LEU A 79 -15.48 -6.49 -10.94
C LEU A 79 -16.89 -6.70 -11.54
N HIS A 80 -17.74 -7.38 -10.76
CA HIS A 80 -19.11 -7.64 -11.17
C HIS A 80 -20.08 -6.55 -10.67
N SER A 81 -20.49 -5.65 -11.57
CA SER A 81 -21.58 -4.68 -11.33
C SER A 81 -21.45 -3.94 -9.98
N ALA A 82 -22.55 -3.43 -9.44
CA ALA A 82 -22.61 -2.77 -8.14
C ALA A 82 -22.23 -3.70 -6.98
N ALA A 83 -22.61 -4.97 -7.05
CA ALA A 83 -22.34 -5.93 -5.98
C ALA A 83 -20.84 -6.14 -5.78
N GLY A 84 -20.10 -6.38 -6.86
CA GLY A 84 -18.66 -6.56 -6.79
C GLY A 84 -17.92 -5.28 -6.39
N VAL A 85 -18.36 -4.11 -6.87
CA VAL A 85 -17.80 -2.83 -6.43
C VAL A 85 -18.06 -2.60 -4.94
N GLY A 86 -19.28 -2.90 -4.46
CA GLY A 86 -19.64 -2.79 -3.04
C GLY A 86 -18.77 -3.66 -2.14
N ASN A 87 -18.56 -4.93 -2.52
CA ASN A 87 -17.68 -5.85 -1.81
C ASN A 87 -16.21 -5.36 -1.80
N ALA A 88 -15.78 -4.59 -2.80
CA ALA A 88 -14.41 -4.13 -2.97
C ALA A 88 -14.11 -2.77 -2.33
N LEU A 89 -15.14 -1.99 -1.91
CA LEU A 89 -14.97 -0.58 -1.48
C LEU A 89 -13.91 -0.38 -0.41
N GLY A 90 -13.80 -1.28 0.58
CA GLY A 90 -12.78 -1.20 1.63
C GLY A 90 -11.35 -1.20 1.07
N ASN A 91 -11.07 -2.07 0.10
CA ASN A 91 -9.74 -2.14 -0.52
C ASN A 91 -9.56 -1.09 -1.64
N ILE A 92 -10.62 -0.57 -2.26
CA ILE A 92 -10.55 0.62 -3.13
C ILE A 92 -10.13 1.84 -2.28
N TYR A 93 -10.73 2.03 -1.10
CA TYR A 93 -10.31 3.06 -0.14
C TYR A 93 -8.85 2.88 0.29
N THR A 94 -8.43 1.64 0.56
CA THR A 94 -7.03 1.36 0.92
C THR A 94 -6.08 1.70 -0.22
N ALA A 95 -6.39 1.33 -1.47
CA ALA A 95 -5.59 1.70 -2.64
C ALA A 95 -5.50 3.23 -2.82
N HIS A 96 -6.60 3.96 -2.56
CA HIS A 96 -6.61 5.41 -2.56
C HIS A 96 -5.65 5.99 -1.50
N ARG A 97 -5.71 5.50 -0.27
CA ARG A 97 -4.83 5.96 0.83
C ARG A 97 -3.36 5.57 0.62
N ASN A 98 -3.10 4.41 0.03
CA ASN A 98 -1.76 3.96 -0.35
C ASN A 98 -1.21 4.71 -1.58
N GLN A 99 -2.06 5.49 -2.26
CA GLN A 99 -1.75 6.09 -3.56
C GLN A 99 -1.25 5.04 -4.56
N THR A 100 -1.94 3.90 -4.62
CA THR A 100 -1.62 2.81 -5.55
C THR A 100 -2.41 2.99 -6.85
N PRO A 101 -1.73 3.01 -8.01
CA PRO A 101 -2.43 3.14 -9.28
C PRO A 101 -3.20 1.87 -9.62
N LEU A 102 -4.52 2.00 -9.75
CA LEU A 102 -5.40 0.91 -10.20
C LEU A 102 -6.34 1.42 -11.30
N VAL A 103 -6.58 0.59 -12.30
CA VAL A 103 -7.67 0.74 -13.27
C VAL A 103 -8.70 -0.31 -12.93
N ILE A 104 -9.83 0.11 -12.44
CA ILE A 104 -10.94 -0.77 -12.03
C ILE A 104 -12.05 -0.65 -13.07
N THR A 105 -12.46 -1.77 -13.64
CA THR A 105 -13.65 -1.87 -14.48
C THR A 105 -14.73 -2.65 -13.77
N ALA A 106 -15.99 -2.32 -14.01
CA ALA A 106 -17.12 -3.13 -13.57
C ALA A 106 -18.15 -3.24 -14.69
N GLY A 107 -18.76 -4.40 -14.82
CA GLY A 107 -19.82 -4.61 -15.76
C GLY A 107 -21.10 -3.85 -15.39
N GLN A 108 -21.90 -3.51 -16.39
CA GLN A 108 -23.23 -2.94 -16.29
C GLN A 108 -24.19 -3.74 -17.19
N GLN A 109 -25.48 -3.65 -16.97
CA GLN A 109 -26.47 -4.26 -17.85
C GLN A 109 -26.46 -3.65 -19.26
N ALA A 110 -27.00 -4.40 -20.24
CA ALA A 110 -27.07 -3.95 -21.62
C ALA A 110 -27.83 -2.60 -21.73
N ARG A 111 -27.35 -1.71 -22.58
CA ARG A 111 -27.87 -0.35 -22.76
C ARG A 111 -29.35 -0.32 -23.01
N SER A 112 -29.88 -1.29 -23.78
CA SER A 112 -31.32 -1.37 -24.12
C SER A 112 -32.24 -1.63 -22.93
N ILE A 113 -31.74 -2.24 -21.85
CA ILE A 113 -32.54 -2.55 -20.65
C ILE A 113 -32.18 -1.69 -19.43
N LEU A 114 -31.20 -0.81 -19.51
CA LEU A 114 -30.88 0.14 -18.44
C LEU A 114 -32.11 0.99 -18.03
N PRO A 115 -32.92 1.54 -18.97
CA PRO A 115 -34.11 2.31 -18.62
C PRO A 115 -35.17 1.51 -17.86
N LEU A 116 -35.11 0.16 -17.93
CA LEU A 116 -36.04 -0.74 -17.26
C LEU A 116 -35.59 -1.16 -15.87
N GLN A 117 -34.46 -0.62 -15.38
CA GLN A 117 -33.84 -1.00 -14.10
C GLN A 117 -33.73 -2.51 -13.94
N ALA A 118 -33.16 -3.17 -14.95
CA ALA A 118 -33.05 -4.62 -15.03
C ALA A 118 -32.29 -5.22 -13.83
N PHE A 119 -32.47 -6.51 -13.59
CA PHE A 119 -31.74 -7.24 -12.55
C PHE A 119 -30.22 -7.05 -12.70
N LEU A 120 -29.50 -6.78 -11.61
CA LEU A 120 -28.09 -6.39 -11.56
C LEU A 120 -27.78 -5.00 -12.15
N TYR A 121 -28.78 -4.17 -12.42
CA TYR A 121 -28.55 -2.77 -12.78
C TYR A 121 -27.82 -2.03 -11.67
N ALA A 122 -26.71 -1.40 -12.01
CA ALA A 122 -25.95 -0.53 -11.11
C ALA A 122 -26.45 0.91 -11.25
N GLU A 123 -27.31 1.35 -10.35
CA GLU A 123 -27.74 2.75 -10.30
C GLU A 123 -26.55 3.66 -9.97
N ARG A 124 -26.37 4.71 -10.76
CA ARG A 124 -25.25 5.66 -10.59
C ARG A 124 -23.88 4.98 -10.51
N ALA A 125 -23.64 3.99 -11.38
CA ALA A 125 -22.45 3.15 -11.35
C ALA A 125 -21.15 3.95 -11.20
N SER A 126 -21.00 5.07 -11.94
CA SER A 126 -19.81 5.91 -11.88
C SER A 126 -19.68 6.75 -10.59
N GLU A 127 -20.73 6.87 -9.79
CA GLU A 127 -20.68 7.58 -8.50
C GLU A 127 -20.33 6.62 -7.35
N PHE A 128 -20.63 5.34 -7.50
CA PHE A 128 -20.57 4.35 -6.41
C PHE A 128 -19.20 4.25 -5.73
N PRO A 129 -18.04 4.20 -6.43
CA PRO A 129 -16.73 4.16 -5.77
C PRO A 129 -16.21 5.53 -5.32
N ARG A 130 -16.92 6.63 -5.62
CA ARG A 130 -16.52 7.96 -5.16
C ARG A 130 -16.73 8.13 -3.65
N PRO A 131 -15.89 8.92 -2.96
CA PRO A 131 -14.82 9.81 -3.48
C PRO A 131 -13.45 9.11 -3.62
N TYR A 132 -13.36 7.79 -3.50
CA TYR A 132 -12.10 7.06 -3.35
C TYR A 132 -11.44 6.67 -4.68
N VAL A 133 -11.87 7.27 -5.78
CA VAL A 133 -11.26 7.10 -7.11
C VAL A 133 -10.99 8.45 -7.74
N LYS A 134 -9.83 8.61 -8.39
CA LYS A 134 -9.40 9.86 -9.02
C LYS A 134 -10.21 10.22 -10.28
N TYR A 135 -10.69 9.20 -10.98
CA TYR A 135 -11.51 9.32 -12.19
C TYR A 135 -12.55 8.22 -12.17
N SER A 136 -13.76 8.55 -12.56
CA SER A 136 -14.87 7.60 -12.60
C SER A 136 -15.84 7.98 -13.70
N VAL A 137 -16.18 7.03 -14.58
CA VAL A 137 -17.05 7.25 -15.72
C VAL A 137 -17.79 5.96 -16.13
N GLU A 138 -18.99 6.14 -16.67
CA GLU A 138 -19.65 5.20 -17.56
C GLU A 138 -19.72 5.89 -18.93
N PRO A 139 -19.00 5.37 -19.96
CA PRO A 139 -18.96 6.02 -21.28
C PRO A 139 -20.35 6.10 -21.93
N ALA A 140 -20.66 7.22 -22.54
CA ALA A 140 -21.96 7.42 -23.17
C ALA A 140 -22.19 6.51 -24.37
N ARG A 141 -21.12 6.09 -25.05
CA ARG A 141 -21.16 5.26 -26.26
C ARG A 141 -20.14 4.12 -26.16
N PRO A 142 -20.41 2.96 -26.77
CA PRO A 142 -19.50 1.82 -26.76
C PRO A 142 -18.10 2.16 -27.29
N GLU A 143 -18.01 2.89 -28.41
CA GLU A 143 -16.77 3.26 -29.05
C GLU A 143 -15.86 4.14 -28.21
N ASP A 144 -16.38 4.79 -27.15
CA ASP A 144 -15.62 5.63 -26.22
C ASP A 144 -14.97 4.83 -25.09
N VAL A 145 -15.31 3.53 -24.90
CA VAL A 145 -14.78 2.67 -23.82
C VAL A 145 -13.25 2.58 -23.84
N PRO A 146 -12.57 2.29 -24.96
CA PRO A 146 -11.11 2.21 -24.97
C PRO A 146 -10.45 3.55 -24.59
N ALA A 147 -11.00 4.68 -25.02
CA ALA A 147 -10.51 6.01 -24.66
C ALA A 147 -10.69 6.31 -23.16
N ALA A 148 -11.81 5.88 -22.57
CA ALA A 148 -12.06 6.00 -21.13
C ALA A 148 -11.07 5.15 -20.30
N ILE A 149 -10.77 3.92 -20.75
CA ILE A 149 -9.78 3.05 -20.11
C ILE A 149 -8.37 3.65 -20.23
N ALA A 150 -7.98 4.18 -21.40
CA ALA A 150 -6.71 4.87 -21.56
C ALA A 150 -6.59 6.08 -20.63
N ARG A 151 -7.65 6.90 -20.53
CA ARG A 151 -7.71 8.02 -19.59
C ARG A 151 -7.62 7.55 -18.14
N ALA A 152 -8.32 6.48 -17.79
CA ALA A 152 -8.26 5.88 -16.45
C ALA A 152 -6.82 5.47 -16.08
N TYR A 153 -6.12 4.79 -17.00
CA TYR A 153 -4.72 4.41 -16.80
C TYR A 153 -3.81 5.63 -16.58
N TYR A 154 -3.86 6.61 -17.47
CA TYR A 154 -3.02 7.81 -17.33
C TYR A 154 -3.33 8.57 -16.04
N THR A 155 -4.61 8.70 -15.66
CA THR A 155 -5.02 9.35 -14.42
C THR A 155 -4.59 8.57 -13.18
N ALA A 156 -4.67 7.23 -13.20
CA ALA A 156 -4.21 6.39 -12.11
C ALA A 156 -2.71 6.55 -11.85
N MET A 157 -1.94 6.67 -12.92
CA MET A 157 -0.48 6.78 -12.87
C MET A 157 0.05 8.19 -12.62
N GLN A 158 -0.78 9.22 -12.67
CA GLN A 158 -0.37 10.61 -12.34
C GLN A 158 -0.17 10.78 -10.84
N PRO A 159 0.93 11.45 -10.40
CA PRO A 159 1.10 11.84 -9.00
C PRO A 159 0.02 12.85 -8.52
N PRO A 160 -0.50 12.69 -7.30
CA PRO A 160 -0.42 11.48 -6.49
C PRO A 160 -1.17 10.34 -7.18
N CYS A 161 -0.54 9.16 -7.29
CA CYS A 161 -1.17 8.00 -7.92
C CYS A 161 -2.43 7.56 -7.15
N GLY A 162 -3.30 6.77 -7.79
CA GLY A 162 -4.48 6.25 -7.11
C GLY A 162 -5.43 5.50 -8.04
N PRO A 163 -6.47 4.87 -7.50
CA PRO A 163 -7.43 4.09 -8.27
C PRO A 163 -8.32 4.97 -9.16
N THR A 164 -8.77 4.38 -10.25
CA THR A 164 -9.75 4.92 -11.20
C THR A 164 -10.81 3.87 -11.52
N PHE A 165 -11.95 4.27 -12.04
CA PHE A 165 -13.09 3.40 -12.27
C PHE A 165 -13.77 3.66 -13.62
N VAL A 166 -14.14 2.58 -14.34
CA VAL A 166 -14.92 2.63 -15.57
C VAL A 166 -16.02 1.58 -15.51
N SER A 167 -17.28 2.01 -15.52
CA SER A 167 -18.46 1.13 -15.69
C SER A 167 -18.68 0.87 -17.17
N ILE A 168 -18.91 -0.40 -17.55
CA ILE A 168 -18.97 -0.80 -18.96
C ILE A 168 -20.19 -1.70 -19.17
N PRO A 169 -21.19 -1.25 -19.95
CA PRO A 169 -22.33 -2.08 -20.35
C PRO A 169 -21.89 -3.36 -21.08
N ILE A 170 -22.56 -4.48 -20.77
CA ILE A 170 -22.23 -5.81 -21.27
C ILE A 170 -22.18 -5.91 -22.80
N ASP A 171 -23.06 -5.19 -23.48
CA ASP A 171 -23.17 -5.17 -24.94
C ASP A 171 -22.09 -4.33 -25.63
N ASP A 172 -21.42 -3.44 -24.93
CA ASP A 172 -20.37 -2.57 -25.51
C ASP A 172 -19.19 -3.34 -26.07
N TRP A 173 -18.83 -4.47 -25.49
CA TRP A 173 -17.61 -5.22 -25.81
C TRP A 173 -17.54 -5.71 -27.26
N ALA A 174 -18.70 -6.02 -27.86
CA ALA A 174 -18.83 -6.51 -29.23
C ALA A 174 -18.89 -5.38 -30.28
N HIS A 175 -19.13 -4.13 -29.84
CA HIS A 175 -19.24 -3.00 -30.78
C HIS A 175 -17.94 -2.70 -31.49
N ALA A 176 -18.06 -2.19 -32.72
CA ALA A 176 -16.93 -1.77 -33.54
C ALA A 176 -16.38 -0.43 -33.06
N THR A 177 -15.07 -0.29 -33.02
CA THR A 177 -14.37 0.96 -32.70
C THR A 177 -13.10 1.11 -33.53
N ALA A 178 -12.52 2.30 -33.53
CA ALA A 178 -11.17 2.50 -34.07
C ALA A 178 -10.12 2.05 -33.03
N PRO A 179 -8.99 1.48 -33.44
CA PRO A 179 -7.86 1.24 -32.57
C PRO A 179 -7.37 2.54 -31.93
N ILE A 180 -6.92 2.47 -30.68
CA ILE A 180 -6.32 3.60 -29.96
C ILE A 180 -4.87 3.26 -29.67
N GLU A 181 -3.96 4.16 -30.05
CA GLU A 181 -2.55 4.03 -29.74
C GLU A 181 -2.26 4.59 -28.34
N ALA A 182 -1.49 3.84 -27.56
CA ALA A 182 -0.99 4.31 -26.29
C ALA A 182 0.04 5.43 -26.50
N ARG A 183 -0.10 6.52 -25.74
CA ARG A 183 0.85 7.64 -25.76
C ARG A 183 1.73 7.63 -24.52
N LYS A 184 2.89 8.26 -24.60
CA LYS A 184 3.78 8.46 -23.46
C LYS A 184 3.39 9.74 -22.72
N VAL A 185 3.27 9.64 -21.41
CA VAL A 185 3.00 10.79 -20.53
C VAL A 185 4.13 10.88 -19.50
N SER A 186 4.82 12.01 -19.43
CA SER A 186 5.79 12.30 -18.37
C SER A 186 5.06 12.54 -17.06
N ARG A 187 5.60 12.02 -15.96
CA ARG A 187 4.98 12.09 -14.62
C ARG A 187 5.85 12.79 -13.59
N GLU A 188 7.08 13.13 -13.95
CA GLU A 188 7.98 13.86 -13.06
C GLU A 188 7.61 15.35 -13.04
N ILE A 189 7.47 15.89 -11.84
CA ILE A 189 7.17 17.30 -11.56
C ILE A 189 8.37 17.88 -10.84
N GLY A 190 9.04 18.86 -11.43
CA GLY A 190 10.16 19.57 -10.81
C GLY A 190 9.70 20.53 -9.72
N PRO A 191 10.53 20.78 -8.67
CA PRO A 191 10.21 21.72 -7.62
C PRO A 191 10.40 23.18 -8.09
N GLU A 192 9.71 24.10 -7.42
CA GLU A 192 9.92 25.53 -7.65
C GLU A 192 11.32 25.96 -7.18
N PRO A 193 12.12 26.65 -8.05
CA PRO A 193 13.52 26.96 -7.75
C PRO A 193 13.72 27.86 -6.53
N GLU A 194 12.87 28.87 -6.31
CA GLU A 194 13.02 29.78 -5.18
C GLU A 194 12.69 29.11 -3.85
N ALA A 195 11.68 28.24 -3.82
CA ALA A 195 11.37 27.45 -2.64
C ALA A 195 12.52 26.47 -2.30
N MET A 196 13.17 25.89 -3.32
CA MET A 196 14.36 25.04 -3.10
C MET A 196 15.55 25.83 -2.56
N LYS A 197 15.79 27.06 -3.05
CA LYS A 197 16.84 27.93 -2.48
C LYS A 197 16.57 28.25 -1.01
N ALA A 198 15.31 28.55 -0.66
CA ALA A 198 14.90 28.79 0.73
C ALA A 198 15.14 27.56 1.62
N LEU A 199 14.81 26.35 1.14
CA LEU A 199 15.07 25.10 1.84
C LEU A 199 16.59 24.86 2.04
N VAL A 200 17.40 25.09 1.00
CA VAL A 200 18.87 24.96 1.09
C VAL A 200 19.45 25.93 2.11
N ALA A 201 19.00 27.19 2.12
CA ALA A 201 19.41 28.20 3.10
C ALA A 201 19.02 27.80 4.53
N ALA A 202 17.79 27.29 4.73
CA ALA A 202 17.32 26.79 6.01
C ALA A 202 18.17 25.59 6.49
N LEU A 203 18.45 24.62 5.61
CA LEU A 203 19.33 23.48 5.92
C LEU A 203 20.75 23.91 6.24
N GLY A 204 21.26 24.96 5.59
CA GLY A 204 22.60 25.53 5.86
C GLY A 204 22.68 26.15 7.26
N SER A 205 21.65 26.86 7.72
CA SER A 205 21.62 27.60 8.99
C SER A 205 21.16 26.76 10.19
N ALA A 206 20.43 25.67 9.97
CA ALA A 206 19.90 24.83 11.05
C ALA A 206 21.02 24.25 11.92
N LYS A 207 20.79 24.18 13.22
CA LYS A 207 21.71 23.54 14.19
C LYS A 207 21.41 22.06 14.35
N HIS A 208 20.12 21.72 14.43
CA HIS A 208 19.63 20.37 14.68
C HIS A 208 18.54 19.99 13.66
N PRO A 209 18.87 19.83 12.35
CA PRO A 209 17.87 19.48 11.35
C PRO A 209 17.36 18.06 11.53
N ALA A 210 16.04 17.87 11.32
CA ALA A 210 15.40 16.58 11.17
C ALA A 210 14.83 16.42 9.75
N VAL A 211 14.90 15.22 9.24
CA VAL A 211 14.16 14.79 8.05
C VAL A 211 13.11 13.76 8.46
N VAL A 212 11.85 14.01 8.10
CA VAL A 212 10.76 13.06 8.31
C VAL A 212 10.39 12.45 6.97
N VAL A 213 10.69 11.16 6.80
CA VAL A 213 10.47 10.45 5.54
C VAL A 213 9.15 9.69 5.55
N GLY A 214 8.47 9.68 4.42
CA GLY A 214 7.22 8.93 4.25
C GLY A 214 7.21 8.01 3.02
N PRO A 215 6.08 7.34 2.75
CA PRO A 215 5.97 6.31 1.72
C PRO A 215 6.28 6.81 0.30
N GLY A 216 6.16 8.12 0.06
CA GLY A 216 6.53 8.75 -1.21
C GLY A 216 8.00 8.57 -1.59
N VAL A 217 8.91 8.48 -0.61
CA VAL A 217 10.34 8.27 -0.86
C VAL A 217 10.60 6.89 -1.49
N ASP A 218 10.06 5.82 -0.89
CA ASP A 218 10.18 4.47 -1.44
C ASP A 218 9.42 4.32 -2.76
N ARG A 219 8.19 4.85 -2.84
CA ARG A 219 7.37 4.81 -4.04
C ARG A 219 8.05 5.46 -5.26
N ALA A 220 8.78 6.56 -5.04
CA ALA A 220 9.57 7.21 -6.07
C ALA A 220 10.87 6.48 -6.43
N GLY A 221 11.26 5.42 -5.70
CA GLY A 221 12.56 4.78 -5.87
C GLY A 221 13.72 5.71 -5.48
N ALA A 222 13.54 6.49 -4.43
CA ALA A 222 14.45 7.57 -4.04
C ALA A 222 15.10 7.34 -2.66
N VAL A 223 15.06 6.12 -2.11
CA VAL A 223 15.63 5.81 -0.79
C VAL A 223 17.13 6.12 -0.75
N ASP A 224 17.90 5.70 -1.76
CA ASP A 224 19.34 5.96 -1.81
C ASP A 224 19.67 7.47 -1.93
N LEU A 225 18.85 8.22 -2.70
CA LEU A 225 18.99 9.68 -2.76
C LEU A 225 18.69 10.31 -1.40
N MET A 226 17.68 9.81 -0.69
CA MET A 226 17.34 10.32 0.65
C MET A 226 18.43 10.02 1.68
N VAL A 227 19.06 8.86 1.61
CA VAL A 227 20.23 8.53 2.45
C VAL A 227 21.34 9.54 2.21
N ARG A 228 21.72 9.78 0.96
CA ARG A 228 22.76 10.75 0.59
C ARG A 228 22.43 12.18 1.04
N VAL A 229 21.16 12.60 0.93
CA VAL A 229 20.72 13.91 1.45
C VAL A 229 20.89 13.97 2.96
N ALA A 230 20.39 12.97 3.69
CA ALA A 230 20.48 12.94 5.15
C ALA A 230 21.92 12.95 5.65
N GLU A 231 22.81 12.19 5.00
CA GLU A 231 24.25 12.17 5.31
C GLU A 231 24.92 13.52 5.04
N LYS A 232 24.63 14.14 3.90
CA LYS A 232 25.20 15.41 3.48
C LYS A 232 24.82 16.54 4.44
N VAL A 233 23.56 16.59 4.90
CA VAL A 233 23.08 17.61 5.84
C VAL A 233 23.25 17.24 7.31
N LYS A 234 23.73 16.05 7.63
CA LYS A 234 23.86 15.54 9.02
C LYS A 234 22.55 15.68 9.81
N ALA A 235 21.43 15.26 9.22
CA ALA A 235 20.10 15.33 9.84
C ALA A 235 19.75 14.03 10.57
N SER A 236 18.98 14.13 11.65
CA SER A 236 18.28 12.99 12.24
C SER A 236 17.14 12.56 11.31
N VAL A 237 16.98 11.25 11.09
CA VAL A 237 15.93 10.73 10.18
C VAL A 237 14.84 10.03 10.97
N TRP A 238 13.61 10.52 10.82
CA TRP A 238 12.40 9.99 11.41
C TRP A 238 11.47 9.45 10.32
N VAL A 239 10.73 8.38 10.62
CA VAL A 239 9.64 7.92 9.74
C VAL A 239 8.32 8.57 10.17
N SER A 240 7.57 9.06 9.19
CA SER A 240 6.26 9.69 9.42
C SER A 240 5.25 8.71 10.05
N PRO A 241 4.25 9.21 10.83
CA PRO A 241 3.19 8.35 11.32
C PRO A 241 2.50 7.57 10.20
N PHE A 242 2.20 6.30 10.42
CA PHE A 242 1.51 5.41 9.47
C PHE A 242 2.16 5.27 8.10
N SER A 243 3.49 5.45 8.00
CA SER A 243 4.18 5.17 6.74
C SER A 243 3.89 3.74 6.27
N ALA A 244 3.34 3.60 5.05
CA ALA A 244 2.97 2.30 4.49
C ALA A 244 4.12 1.59 3.79
N ARG A 245 5.32 2.19 3.77
CA ARG A 245 6.52 1.65 3.12
C ARG A 245 7.77 1.91 3.94
N CYS A 246 8.83 1.14 3.71
CA CYS A 246 10.15 1.41 4.27
C CYS A 246 10.78 2.57 3.50
N SER A 247 10.81 3.74 4.11
CA SER A 247 11.22 4.99 3.48
C SER A 247 12.69 5.35 3.72
N PHE A 248 13.37 4.59 4.59
CA PHE A 248 14.78 4.77 4.94
C PHE A 248 15.33 3.49 5.59
N PRO A 249 16.62 3.13 5.40
CA PRO A 249 17.21 1.97 6.08
C PRO A 249 17.20 2.12 7.60
N GLU A 250 16.50 1.25 8.31
CA GLU A 250 16.23 1.42 9.75
C GLU A 250 17.40 1.07 10.66
N ARG A 251 18.49 0.53 10.10
CA ARG A 251 19.78 0.32 10.78
C ARG A 251 20.80 1.42 10.50
N HIS A 252 20.43 2.44 9.71
CA HIS A 252 21.33 3.53 9.38
C HIS A 252 21.72 4.33 10.64
N PRO A 253 22.99 4.80 10.78
CA PRO A 253 23.46 5.52 11.96
C PRO A 253 22.69 6.80 12.31
N GLN A 254 22.04 7.43 11.32
CA GLN A 254 21.22 8.64 11.51
C GLN A 254 19.72 8.35 11.68
N PHE A 255 19.31 7.07 11.68
CA PHE A 255 17.91 6.69 11.84
C PHE A 255 17.47 6.88 13.30
N ALA A 256 16.68 7.91 13.57
CA ALA A 256 16.23 8.26 14.93
C ALA A 256 15.03 7.42 15.40
N GLY A 257 14.15 7.00 14.47
CA GLY A 257 13.01 6.16 14.82
C GLY A 257 11.72 6.50 14.05
N PHE A 258 10.60 6.18 14.68
CA PHE A 258 9.26 6.36 14.13
C PHE A 258 8.52 7.43 14.94
N LEU A 259 7.87 8.36 14.24
CA LEU A 259 7.00 9.34 14.89
C LEU A 259 5.66 8.70 15.24
N HIS A 260 5.15 9.05 16.42
CA HIS A 260 3.86 8.57 16.88
C HIS A 260 2.71 9.40 16.27
N ALA A 261 1.56 8.76 16.07
CA ALA A 261 0.34 9.43 15.59
C ALA A 261 -0.41 10.16 16.74
N SER A 262 0.32 10.62 17.73
CA SER A 262 -0.14 11.44 18.86
C SER A 262 0.53 12.80 18.78
N PRO A 263 -0.23 13.92 18.76
CA PRO A 263 0.32 15.27 18.68
C PRO A 263 1.38 15.56 19.74
N ALA A 264 1.12 15.17 20.99
CA ALA A 264 2.04 15.40 22.11
C ALA A 264 3.34 14.59 21.98
N GLN A 265 3.22 13.27 21.71
CA GLN A 265 4.41 12.40 21.56
C GLN A 265 5.25 12.74 20.33
N LEU A 266 4.61 13.12 19.22
CA LEU A 266 5.30 13.60 18.02
C LEU A 266 6.07 14.88 18.30
N SER A 267 5.43 15.85 18.96
CA SER A 267 6.06 17.12 19.33
C SER A 267 7.23 16.93 20.31
N ASP A 268 7.11 15.99 21.25
CA ASP A 268 8.21 15.64 22.17
C ASP A 268 9.41 15.01 21.41
N ALA A 269 9.14 14.10 20.47
CA ALA A 269 10.19 13.49 19.65
C ALA A 269 10.95 14.52 18.81
N LEU A 270 10.29 15.57 18.36
CA LEU A 270 10.88 16.60 17.48
C LEU A 270 11.31 17.88 18.25
N ARG A 271 11.18 17.94 19.56
CA ARG A 271 11.36 19.17 20.36
C ARG A 271 12.75 19.81 20.26
N GLU A 272 13.79 19.02 20.02
CA GLU A 272 15.19 19.50 19.95
C GLU A 272 15.59 19.96 18.54
N HIS A 273 14.71 19.77 17.54
CA HIS A 273 14.97 20.14 16.18
C HIS A 273 14.50 21.57 15.88
N ASP A 274 15.37 22.36 15.26
CA ASP A 274 15.10 23.75 14.82
C ASP A 274 14.59 23.83 13.38
N LEU A 275 14.80 22.74 12.59
CA LEU A 275 14.30 22.56 11.23
C LEU A 275 13.77 21.14 11.04
N VAL A 276 12.56 21.01 10.48
CA VAL A 276 11.95 19.72 10.13
C VAL A 276 11.59 19.73 8.65
N VAL A 277 12.17 18.82 7.88
CA VAL A 277 11.88 18.64 6.45
C VAL A 277 11.11 17.35 6.25
N VAL A 278 9.84 17.44 5.89
CA VAL A 278 8.96 16.29 5.63
C VAL A 278 9.00 15.94 4.15
N VAL A 279 9.37 14.70 3.81
CA VAL A 279 9.57 14.25 2.42
C VAL A 279 8.65 13.07 2.10
N GLY A 280 7.75 13.26 1.13
CA GLY A 280 6.84 12.22 0.64
C GLY A 280 5.83 11.74 1.68
N ALA A 281 5.38 12.63 2.56
CA ALA A 281 4.38 12.40 3.60
C ALA A 281 3.56 13.66 3.89
N PRO A 282 2.36 13.53 4.52
CA PRO A 282 1.65 14.63 5.15
C PRO A 282 2.40 15.21 6.36
N VAL A 283 2.13 16.46 6.74
CA VAL A 283 2.62 17.17 7.95
C VAL A 283 1.47 17.40 8.94
N PHE A 284 1.10 16.55 9.85
CA PHE A 284 1.36 15.13 10.07
C PHE A 284 0.01 14.38 10.12
N THR A 285 0.02 13.04 10.15
CA THR A 285 -1.20 12.25 10.35
C THR A 285 -1.34 11.87 11.83
N PHE A 286 -2.45 12.24 12.46
CA PHE A 286 -2.76 11.92 13.86
C PHE A 286 -3.89 10.89 13.96
N HIS A 287 -3.90 10.12 15.03
CA HIS A 287 -4.94 9.13 15.35
C HIS A 287 -5.68 9.48 16.64
N VAL A 288 -5.06 10.26 17.52
CA VAL A 288 -5.63 10.72 18.80
C VAL A 288 -5.65 12.24 18.82
N GLU A 289 -6.58 12.80 19.60
CA GLU A 289 -6.66 14.23 19.84
C GLU A 289 -5.47 14.75 20.65
N GLY A 290 -5.22 16.04 20.56
CA GLY A 290 -4.21 16.72 21.36
C GLY A 290 -3.62 17.94 20.68
N HIS A 291 -2.86 18.71 21.45
CA HIS A 291 -2.12 19.85 20.94
C HIS A 291 -0.78 19.43 20.35
N ALA A 292 -0.50 19.88 19.14
CA ALA A 292 0.76 19.63 18.45
C ALA A 292 1.71 20.82 18.60
N ALA A 293 2.43 20.87 19.70
CA ALA A 293 3.38 21.96 20.02
C ALA A 293 4.46 22.20 18.94
N ILE A 294 4.69 21.23 18.06
CA ILE A 294 5.56 21.41 16.88
C ILE A 294 5.04 22.52 15.94
N PHE A 295 3.75 22.83 15.96
CA PHE A 295 3.14 23.88 15.16
C PHE A 295 3.20 25.27 15.81
N ASP A 296 3.70 25.41 17.03
CA ASP A 296 3.80 26.67 17.76
C ASP A 296 5.01 27.52 17.35
N GLY A 297 5.66 27.18 16.21
CA GLY A 297 6.76 27.96 15.65
C GLY A 297 8.15 27.70 16.27
N ARG A 298 8.30 26.60 17.00
CA ARG A 298 9.60 26.22 17.59
C ARG A 298 10.61 25.74 16.55
N ALA A 299 10.12 25.10 15.49
CA ALA A 299 10.91 24.64 14.35
C ALA A 299 10.38 25.23 13.04
N THR A 300 11.27 25.54 12.12
CA THR A 300 10.88 25.81 10.74
C THR A 300 10.48 24.49 10.07
N ILE A 301 9.36 24.47 9.35
CA ILE A 301 8.87 23.26 8.69
C ILE A 301 8.85 23.46 7.17
N PHE A 302 9.45 22.51 6.45
CA PHE A 302 9.33 22.36 5.01
C PHE A 302 8.71 21.00 4.68
N GLN A 303 7.92 20.98 3.61
CA GLN A 303 7.36 19.74 3.06
C GLN A 303 7.73 19.62 1.59
N ILE A 304 8.12 18.43 1.14
CA ILE A 304 8.26 18.07 -0.27
C ILE A 304 7.23 16.97 -0.55
N THR A 305 6.26 17.26 -1.41
CA THR A 305 5.16 16.34 -1.72
C THR A 305 4.70 16.50 -3.16
N ASP A 306 4.23 15.39 -3.76
CA ASP A 306 3.54 15.38 -5.06
C ASP A 306 2.01 15.51 -4.91
N ASP A 307 1.52 15.64 -3.68
CA ASP A 307 0.11 15.72 -3.31
C ASP A 307 -0.25 17.16 -2.92
N ALA A 308 -0.92 17.86 -3.84
CA ALA A 308 -1.33 19.25 -3.64
C ALA A 308 -2.40 19.39 -2.54
N ASP A 309 -3.27 18.38 -2.36
CA ASP A 309 -4.28 18.40 -1.31
C ASP A 309 -3.61 18.22 0.07
N ALA A 310 -2.62 17.33 0.17
CA ALA A 310 -1.82 17.19 1.39
C ALA A 310 -1.02 18.46 1.72
N ALA A 311 -0.54 19.20 0.71
CA ALA A 311 0.10 20.49 0.91
C ALA A 311 -0.89 21.57 1.39
N ALA A 312 -2.09 21.60 0.82
CA ALA A 312 -3.12 22.59 1.15
C ALA A 312 -3.65 22.47 2.59
N VAL A 313 -3.69 21.26 3.14
CA VAL A 313 -4.12 21.03 4.53
C VAL A 313 -3.00 21.14 5.56
N THR A 314 -1.76 21.36 5.13
CA THR A 314 -0.60 21.53 6.02
C THR A 314 -0.74 22.84 6.81
N PRO A 315 -0.73 22.78 8.17
CA PRO A 315 -1.13 23.95 8.96
C PRO A 315 -0.06 25.05 9.07
N VAL A 316 1.23 24.69 8.88
CA VAL A 316 2.37 25.62 9.05
C VAL A 316 3.53 25.28 8.11
N GLY A 317 4.40 26.25 7.86
CA GLY A 317 5.63 26.06 7.10
C GLY A 317 5.46 26.28 5.60
N THR A 318 6.37 25.71 4.81
CA THR A 318 6.43 25.86 3.35
C THR A 318 6.30 24.48 2.69
N SER A 319 5.28 24.29 1.85
CA SER A 319 5.13 23.08 1.04
C SER A 319 5.66 23.30 -0.38
N ILE A 320 6.54 22.42 -0.83
CA ILE A 320 7.15 22.41 -2.16
C ILE A 320 6.46 21.28 -2.95
N ILE A 321 5.69 21.64 -3.95
CA ILE A 321 5.01 20.68 -4.83
C ILE A 321 6.04 20.14 -5.84
N SER A 322 6.35 18.86 -5.71
CA SER A 322 7.28 18.15 -6.60
C SER A 322 7.17 16.65 -6.41
N THR A 323 7.44 15.87 -7.44
CA THR A 323 7.77 14.47 -7.22
C THR A 323 9.10 14.35 -6.46
N VAL A 324 9.21 13.34 -5.60
CA VAL A 324 10.30 13.23 -4.62
C VAL A 324 11.68 13.15 -5.28
N LYS A 325 11.80 12.36 -6.36
CA LYS A 325 13.11 12.10 -6.98
C LYS A 325 13.76 13.34 -7.61
N PRO A 326 13.07 14.16 -8.44
CA PRO A 326 13.63 15.42 -8.94
C PRO A 326 14.00 16.41 -7.83
N ALA A 327 13.14 16.51 -6.79
CA ALA A 327 13.42 17.42 -5.67
C ALA A 327 14.69 17.01 -4.91
N LEU A 328 14.85 15.72 -4.57
CA LEU A 328 16.03 15.23 -3.86
C LEU A 328 17.30 15.31 -4.72
N SER A 329 17.20 15.06 -6.04
CA SER A 329 18.33 15.22 -6.95
C SER A 329 18.82 16.68 -6.99
N LEU A 330 17.90 17.62 -7.19
CA LEU A 330 18.21 19.05 -7.18
C LEU A 330 18.78 19.50 -5.82
N LEU A 331 18.19 19.01 -4.72
CA LEU A 331 18.65 19.33 -3.37
C LEU A 331 20.09 18.86 -3.15
N LEU A 332 20.44 17.64 -3.58
CA LEU A 332 21.81 17.12 -3.51
C LEU A 332 22.83 17.98 -4.26
N ASP A 333 22.44 18.49 -5.45
CA ASP A 333 23.31 19.33 -6.27
C ASP A 333 23.53 20.71 -5.64
N MET A 334 22.52 21.25 -4.96
CA MET A 334 22.56 22.59 -4.36
C MET A 334 23.19 22.63 -2.96
N LEU A 335 23.15 21.54 -2.20
CA LEU A 335 23.61 21.50 -0.81
C LEU A 335 25.13 21.48 -0.71
N PRO A 336 25.76 22.33 0.12
CA PRO A 336 27.14 22.16 0.53
C PRO A 336 27.29 21.01 1.53
N GLU A 337 28.50 20.53 1.72
CA GLU A 337 28.82 19.62 2.83
C GLU A 337 28.60 20.29 4.19
N SER A 338 27.99 19.56 5.12
CA SER A 338 27.73 20.06 6.46
C SER A 338 28.88 19.76 7.41
N ASN A 339 29.28 20.77 8.19
CA ASN A 339 30.29 20.63 9.26
C ASN A 339 29.69 20.21 10.61
N ARG A 340 28.37 19.96 10.68
CA ARG A 340 27.70 19.49 11.91
C ARG A 340 28.21 18.11 12.33
N ALA A 341 28.11 17.81 13.62
CA ALA A 341 28.30 16.44 14.10
C ALA A 341 27.18 15.54 13.54
N THR A 342 27.54 14.33 13.16
CA THR A 342 26.52 13.32 12.74
C THR A 342 25.64 12.98 13.95
N PRO A 343 24.32 13.12 13.85
CA PRO A 343 23.42 12.79 14.95
C PRO A 343 23.49 11.30 15.27
N LYS A 344 23.26 10.96 16.53
CA LYS A 344 23.20 9.58 16.97
C LYS A 344 21.83 8.99 16.64
N GLY A 345 21.80 7.89 15.93
CA GLY A 345 20.57 7.14 15.64
C GLY A 345 20.07 6.31 16.84
N ARG A 346 18.94 5.65 16.64
CA ARG A 346 18.36 4.77 17.66
C ARG A 346 19.25 3.58 17.98
N THR A 347 19.19 3.14 19.24
CA THR A 347 19.77 1.87 19.65
C THR A 347 18.70 0.79 19.56
N LEU A 348 18.99 -0.32 18.89
CA LEU A 348 18.09 -1.47 18.87
C LEU A 348 18.12 -2.18 20.24
N PRO A 349 16.98 -2.69 20.71
CA PRO A 349 16.94 -3.45 21.95
C PRO A 349 17.73 -4.77 21.81
N PRO A 350 18.16 -5.37 22.94
CA PRO A 350 18.75 -6.71 22.94
C PRO A 350 17.73 -7.74 22.42
N ALA A 351 18.24 -8.90 21.96
CA ALA A 351 17.39 -10.00 21.52
C ALA A 351 16.44 -10.43 22.66
N PRO A 352 15.14 -10.58 22.37
CA PRO A 352 14.17 -11.05 23.36
C PRO A 352 14.45 -12.50 23.75
N GLN A 353 14.14 -12.85 25.01
CA GLN A 353 14.28 -14.24 25.48
C GLN A 353 13.06 -15.07 25.09
N ALA A 354 13.31 -16.36 24.83
CA ALA A 354 12.25 -17.34 24.64
C ALA A 354 11.52 -17.58 25.97
N ALA A 355 10.20 -17.60 25.93
CA ALA A 355 9.33 -17.92 27.06
C ALA A 355 8.01 -18.55 26.57
N ASP A 356 7.27 -19.19 27.45
CA ASP A 356 5.94 -19.72 27.20
C ASP A 356 4.99 -19.17 28.31
N PRO A 357 3.87 -18.49 27.96
CA PRO A 357 3.37 -18.24 26.60
C PRO A 357 4.36 -17.41 25.77
N LEU A 358 4.33 -17.64 24.43
CA LEU A 358 5.32 -17.09 23.50
C LEU A 358 5.16 -15.55 23.38
N PRO A 359 6.22 -14.76 23.73
CA PRO A 359 6.18 -13.31 23.59
C PRO A 359 6.20 -12.90 22.11
N VAL A 360 5.42 -11.89 21.75
CA VAL A 360 5.38 -11.36 20.38
C VAL A 360 6.74 -10.82 19.94
N GLU A 361 7.48 -10.19 20.84
CA GLU A 361 8.83 -9.68 20.59
C GLU A 361 9.78 -10.78 20.14
N PHE A 362 9.70 -11.97 20.77
CA PHE A 362 10.51 -13.12 20.40
C PHE A 362 10.12 -13.66 19.02
N LEU A 363 8.82 -13.74 18.70
CA LEU A 363 8.35 -14.06 17.34
C LEU A 363 8.92 -13.10 16.31
N LEU A 364 8.77 -11.79 16.53
CA LEU A 364 9.17 -10.76 15.59
C LEU A 364 10.68 -10.75 15.34
N HIS A 365 11.46 -10.90 16.41
CA HIS A 365 12.92 -11.04 16.31
C HIS A 365 13.30 -12.30 15.51
N SER A 366 12.71 -13.46 15.85
CA SER A 366 12.98 -14.74 15.17
C SER A 366 12.58 -14.68 13.70
N LEU A 367 11.44 -14.05 13.37
CA LEU A 367 11.01 -13.84 11.99
C LEU A 367 11.99 -12.94 11.23
N SER A 368 12.45 -11.84 11.83
CA SER A 368 13.46 -10.97 11.24
C SER A 368 14.76 -11.69 10.88
N GLN A 369 15.16 -12.69 11.68
CA GLN A 369 16.34 -13.52 11.42
C GLN A 369 16.08 -14.60 10.35
N ALA A 370 14.84 -15.12 10.28
CA ALA A 370 14.47 -16.18 9.34
C ALA A 370 14.16 -15.67 7.93
N MET A 371 13.84 -14.39 7.78
CA MET A 371 13.52 -13.80 6.47
C MET A 371 14.75 -13.81 5.56
N PRO A 372 14.63 -14.35 4.33
CA PRO A 372 15.73 -14.36 3.38
C PRO A 372 16.04 -12.93 2.88
N ASP A 373 17.28 -12.76 2.38
CA ASP A 373 17.67 -11.52 1.76
C ASP A 373 16.81 -11.21 0.53
N GLY A 374 16.40 -9.96 0.36
CA GLY A 374 15.52 -9.53 -0.73
C GLY A 374 14.05 -9.90 -0.57
N ALA A 375 13.65 -10.52 0.55
CA ALA A 375 12.24 -10.75 0.84
C ALA A 375 11.50 -9.43 1.09
N SER A 376 10.24 -9.36 0.63
CA SER A 376 9.32 -8.27 0.96
C SER A 376 8.39 -8.69 2.10
N LEU A 377 8.23 -7.82 3.10
CA LEU A 377 7.26 -7.99 4.18
C LEU A 377 5.99 -7.20 3.86
N VAL A 378 4.85 -7.86 3.90
CA VAL A 378 3.51 -7.23 3.84
C VAL A 378 2.84 -7.42 5.19
N GLU A 379 2.49 -6.33 5.87
CA GLU A 379 2.15 -6.36 7.29
C GLU A 379 0.75 -5.84 7.59
N GLU A 380 0.03 -6.54 8.50
CA GLU A 380 -1.23 -6.10 9.09
C GLU A 380 -1.37 -6.62 10.53
N VAL A 381 -0.49 -6.10 11.42
CA VAL A 381 -0.50 -6.42 12.86
C VAL A 381 -0.63 -5.15 13.70
N PRO A 382 -1.76 -4.44 13.62
CA PRO A 382 -1.90 -3.11 14.24
C PRO A 382 -1.62 -3.13 15.74
N SER A 383 -1.97 -4.19 16.45
CA SER A 383 -1.70 -4.35 17.88
C SER A 383 -0.20 -4.44 18.21
N HIS A 384 0.58 -4.99 17.30
CA HIS A 384 2.00 -5.33 17.54
C HIS A 384 2.97 -4.54 16.67
N ARG A 385 2.48 -3.56 15.89
CA ARG A 385 3.34 -2.72 15.06
C ARG A 385 4.46 -2.02 15.85
N PRO A 386 4.23 -1.45 17.06
CA PRO A 386 5.32 -0.86 17.83
C PRO A 386 6.42 -1.86 18.22
N ALA A 387 6.04 -3.12 18.52
CA ALA A 387 7.00 -4.20 18.77
C ALA A 387 7.75 -4.58 17.47
N MET A 388 7.04 -4.69 16.35
CA MET A 388 7.66 -4.95 15.03
C MET A 388 8.71 -3.88 14.70
N GLN A 389 8.41 -2.61 14.85
CA GLN A 389 9.34 -1.51 14.60
C GLN A 389 10.60 -1.56 15.48
N LYS A 390 10.53 -2.18 16.66
CA LYS A 390 11.68 -2.37 17.56
C LYS A 390 12.54 -3.58 17.17
N PHE A 391 11.91 -4.70 16.81
CA PHE A 391 12.58 -6.00 16.69
C PHE A 391 12.75 -6.49 15.24
N MET A 392 12.13 -5.82 14.26
CA MET A 392 12.24 -6.16 12.83
C MET A 392 12.69 -4.93 12.01
N PRO A 393 13.92 -4.44 12.16
CA PRO A 393 14.38 -3.30 11.38
C PRO A 393 14.44 -3.64 9.89
N MET A 394 13.74 -2.84 9.07
CA MET A 394 13.69 -3.01 7.62
C MET A 394 14.98 -2.54 6.96
N ARG A 395 15.32 -3.17 5.81
CA ARG A 395 16.64 -2.98 5.18
C ARG A 395 16.69 -1.83 4.20
N GLY A 396 15.56 -1.34 3.71
CA GLY A 396 15.50 -0.22 2.75
C GLY A 396 14.38 -0.39 1.73
N GLN A 397 14.61 0.12 0.53
CA GLN A 397 13.62 0.18 -0.53
C GLN A 397 12.98 -1.16 -0.86
N ASP A 398 11.69 -1.15 -1.11
CA ASP A 398 10.88 -2.31 -1.50
C ASP A 398 10.87 -3.49 -0.50
N SER A 399 11.26 -3.26 0.76
CA SER A 399 11.33 -4.31 1.78
C SER A 399 10.09 -4.43 2.68
N PHE A 400 9.26 -3.37 2.77
CA PHE A 400 8.11 -3.31 3.69
C PHE A 400 6.91 -2.61 3.06
N TYR A 401 5.72 -3.21 3.25
CA TYR A 401 4.44 -2.71 2.76
C TYR A 401 3.35 -2.94 3.81
N THR A 402 2.45 -1.99 3.94
CA THR A 402 1.26 -2.08 4.79
C THR A 402 0.15 -1.16 4.28
N MET A 403 -1.01 -1.15 4.95
CA MET A 403 -2.09 -0.23 4.60
C MET A 403 -1.96 1.11 5.32
N SER A 404 -2.26 2.21 4.61
CA SER A 404 -2.40 3.57 5.16
C SER A 404 -3.83 3.91 5.58
N SER A 405 -4.78 3.01 5.34
CA SER A 405 -6.21 3.25 5.57
C SER A 405 -6.66 2.91 7.00
N GLY A 406 -5.95 1.99 7.67
CA GLY A 406 -6.41 1.37 8.90
C GLY A 406 -7.51 0.31 8.70
N GLY A 407 -7.94 0.07 7.46
CA GLY A 407 -8.93 -0.98 7.13
C GLY A 407 -8.30 -2.37 7.13
N LEU A 408 -8.93 -3.33 7.81
CA LEU A 408 -8.46 -4.71 7.85
C LEU A 408 -8.79 -5.47 6.55
N GLY A 409 -8.00 -6.52 6.24
CA GLY A 409 -8.21 -7.41 5.10
C GLY A 409 -7.42 -7.05 3.84
N TYR A 410 -6.47 -6.16 3.96
CA TYR A 410 -5.60 -5.73 2.86
C TYR A 410 -4.38 -6.62 2.66
N SER A 411 -3.64 -6.93 3.74
CA SER A 411 -2.26 -7.41 3.60
C SER A 411 -2.14 -8.82 3.05
N LEU A 412 -3.06 -9.71 3.35
CA LEU A 412 -3.00 -11.07 2.81
C LEU A 412 -3.18 -11.09 1.29
N PRO A 413 -4.24 -10.50 0.69
CA PRO A 413 -4.33 -10.40 -0.77
C PRO A 413 -3.22 -9.55 -1.39
N ALA A 414 -2.78 -8.46 -0.74
CA ALA A 414 -1.66 -7.67 -1.23
C ALA A 414 -0.35 -8.49 -1.29
N ALA A 415 -0.12 -9.38 -0.31
CA ALA A 415 1.02 -10.30 -0.33
C ALA A 415 0.94 -11.30 -1.50
N VAL A 416 -0.25 -11.77 -1.85
CA VAL A 416 -0.47 -12.58 -3.07
C VAL A 416 -0.09 -11.79 -4.32
N GLY A 417 -0.57 -10.56 -4.44
CA GLY A 417 -0.22 -9.67 -5.54
C GLY A 417 1.27 -9.36 -5.63
N MET A 418 1.90 -9.11 -4.48
CA MET A 418 3.34 -8.88 -4.37
C MET A 418 4.14 -10.09 -4.85
N ALA A 419 3.77 -11.30 -4.43
CA ALA A 419 4.42 -12.54 -4.86
C ALA A 419 4.25 -12.80 -6.37
N LEU A 420 3.10 -12.42 -6.95
CA LEU A 420 2.88 -12.45 -8.40
C LEU A 420 3.77 -11.44 -9.15
N GLY A 421 4.01 -10.27 -8.56
CA GLY A 421 4.86 -9.22 -9.15
C GLY A 421 6.36 -9.46 -8.96
N LYS A 422 6.75 -10.21 -7.91
CA LYS A 422 8.16 -10.55 -7.58
C LYS A 422 8.36 -12.07 -7.45
N PRO A 423 8.13 -12.86 -8.50
CA PRO A 423 8.10 -14.32 -8.39
C PRO A 423 9.45 -14.97 -8.03
N LYS A 424 10.55 -14.22 -8.13
CA LYS A 424 11.91 -14.70 -7.79
C LYS A 424 12.29 -14.43 -6.33
N SER A 425 11.47 -13.68 -5.60
CA SER A 425 11.72 -13.30 -4.20
C SER A 425 10.62 -13.87 -3.30
N ARG A 426 10.97 -14.25 -2.09
CA ARG A 426 9.98 -14.65 -1.08
C ARG A 426 9.19 -13.43 -0.62
N THR A 427 7.87 -13.53 -0.63
CA THR A 427 6.99 -12.58 0.06
C THR A 427 6.62 -13.17 1.42
N VAL A 428 6.68 -12.35 2.47
CA VAL A 428 6.23 -12.71 3.81
C VAL A 428 5.04 -11.83 4.17
N CYS A 429 3.93 -12.46 4.54
CA CYS A 429 2.76 -11.77 5.09
C CYS A 429 2.74 -11.97 6.60
N LEU A 430 2.89 -10.89 7.36
CA LEU A 430 2.75 -10.89 8.81
C LEU A 430 1.39 -10.29 9.16
N ILE A 431 0.50 -11.10 9.73
CA ILE A 431 -0.90 -10.71 9.90
C ILE A 431 -1.45 -11.17 11.25
N GLY A 432 -2.33 -10.37 11.86
CA GLY A 432 -3.08 -10.79 13.04
C GLY A 432 -4.24 -11.73 12.71
N ASP A 433 -4.67 -12.52 13.70
CA ASP A 433 -5.79 -13.45 13.58
C ASP A 433 -7.08 -12.78 13.11
N GLY A 434 -7.46 -11.68 13.72
CA GLY A 434 -8.65 -10.91 13.32
C GLY A 434 -8.54 -10.32 11.92
N SER A 435 -7.37 -9.81 11.55
CA SER A 435 -7.11 -9.26 10.22
C SER A 435 -7.18 -10.34 9.13
N ALA A 436 -6.63 -11.54 9.39
CA ALA A 436 -6.61 -12.65 8.45
C ALA A 436 -8.02 -13.09 8.02
N MET A 437 -9.00 -13.05 8.94
CA MET A 437 -10.37 -13.49 8.67
C MET A 437 -11.14 -12.60 7.69
N TYR A 438 -10.69 -11.36 7.45
CA TYR A 438 -11.33 -10.50 6.43
C TYR A 438 -11.08 -10.95 5.00
N SER A 439 -9.97 -11.68 4.75
CA SER A 439 -9.54 -12.04 3.38
C SER A 439 -8.83 -13.40 3.31
N ILE A 440 -9.14 -14.30 4.24
CA ILE A 440 -8.49 -15.62 4.36
C ILE A 440 -8.56 -16.46 3.07
N GLN A 441 -9.60 -16.27 2.26
CA GLN A 441 -9.79 -16.92 0.97
C GLN A 441 -8.71 -16.58 -0.07
N ALA A 442 -7.91 -15.53 0.14
CA ALA A 442 -6.77 -15.22 -0.71
C ALA A 442 -5.69 -16.31 -0.69
N LEU A 443 -5.64 -17.15 0.37
CA LEU A 443 -4.79 -18.33 0.45
C LEU A 443 -5.06 -19.32 -0.69
N TRP A 444 -6.32 -19.48 -1.10
CA TRP A 444 -6.68 -20.35 -2.22
C TRP A 444 -5.98 -19.90 -3.51
N THR A 445 -6.05 -18.61 -3.87
CA THR A 445 -5.39 -18.07 -5.06
C THR A 445 -3.87 -18.27 -4.97
N ALA A 446 -3.27 -18.03 -3.81
CA ALA A 446 -1.84 -18.22 -3.58
C ALA A 446 -1.40 -19.68 -3.78
N ALA A 447 -2.17 -20.64 -3.25
CA ALA A 447 -1.90 -22.07 -3.37
C ALA A 447 -2.06 -22.56 -4.82
N GLN A 448 -3.16 -22.16 -5.50
CA GLN A 448 -3.39 -22.51 -6.92
C GLN A 448 -2.25 -22.02 -7.83
N ARG A 449 -1.67 -20.88 -7.51
CA ARG A 449 -0.55 -20.29 -8.25
C ARG A 449 0.82 -20.75 -7.75
N LYS A 450 0.89 -21.58 -6.71
CA LYS A 450 2.12 -22.08 -6.07
C LYS A 450 3.11 -20.94 -5.75
N LEU A 451 2.59 -19.83 -5.21
CA LEU A 451 3.39 -18.63 -5.00
C LEU A 451 4.43 -18.80 -3.88
N PRO A 452 5.63 -18.22 -4.00
CA PRO A 452 6.64 -18.20 -2.95
C PRO A 452 6.23 -17.24 -1.82
N LEU A 453 5.16 -17.58 -1.11
CA LEU A 453 4.54 -16.79 -0.05
C LEU A 453 4.56 -17.54 1.26
N THR A 454 5.04 -16.89 2.33
CA THR A 454 4.91 -17.38 3.71
C THR A 454 4.01 -16.44 4.50
N VAL A 455 2.91 -16.96 5.02
CA VAL A 455 2.00 -16.23 5.90
C VAL A 455 2.31 -16.59 7.35
N VAL A 456 2.56 -15.59 8.18
CA VAL A 456 2.76 -15.76 9.63
C VAL A 456 1.59 -15.08 10.33
N VAL A 457 0.74 -15.89 10.96
CA VAL A 457 -0.41 -15.40 11.72
C VAL A 457 -0.04 -15.24 13.18
N ILE A 458 -0.11 -14.02 13.69
CA ILE A 458 -0.02 -13.76 15.13
C ILE A 458 -1.42 -14.00 15.72
N ASN A 459 -1.59 -15.10 16.44
CA ASN A 459 -2.86 -15.47 17.03
C ASN A 459 -2.85 -15.17 18.54
N ASN A 460 -3.49 -14.07 18.93
CA ASN A 460 -3.74 -13.69 20.32
C ASN A 460 -5.22 -13.85 20.71
N SER A 461 -5.99 -14.58 19.90
CA SER A 461 -7.42 -14.89 20.05
C SER A 461 -8.31 -13.65 20.18
N GLY A 462 -8.01 -12.57 19.41
CA GLY A 462 -8.89 -11.40 19.42
C GLY A 462 -8.34 -10.13 18.81
N TYR A 463 -9.18 -9.11 18.83
CA TYR A 463 -8.86 -7.77 18.36
C TYR A 463 -8.03 -6.98 19.38
N GLY A 464 -6.72 -7.29 19.47
CA GLY A 464 -5.82 -6.70 20.45
C GLY A 464 -5.76 -5.17 20.41
N ALA A 465 -5.82 -4.54 19.22
CA ALA A 465 -5.88 -3.09 19.11
C ALA A 465 -7.13 -2.51 19.81
N MET A 466 -8.30 -3.17 19.67
CA MET A 466 -9.53 -2.73 20.33
C MET A 466 -9.45 -2.93 21.85
N ARG A 467 -8.83 -4.02 22.33
CA ARG A 467 -8.54 -4.19 23.75
C ARG A 467 -7.68 -3.04 24.28
N SER A 468 -6.63 -2.65 23.54
CA SER A 468 -5.77 -1.52 23.89
C SER A 468 -6.54 -0.19 23.93
N PHE A 469 -7.35 0.11 22.90
CA PHE A 469 -8.18 1.33 22.88
C PHE A 469 -9.21 1.36 24.03
N SER A 470 -9.82 0.22 24.36
CA SER A 470 -10.73 0.14 25.51
C SER A 470 -10.05 0.55 26.82
N GLN A 471 -8.78 0.17 27.01
CA GLN A 471 -8.00 0.59 28.16
C GLN A 471 -7.71 2.10 28.14
N VAL A 472 -7.27 2.64 26.99
CA VAL A 472 -6.99 4.09 26.84
C VAL A 472 -8.24 4.94 27.08
N MET A 473 -9.39 4.50 26.54
CA MET A 473 -10.68 5.19 26.67
C MET A 473 -11.39 4.90 28.00
N GLN A 474 -10.80 4.03 28.85
CA GLN A 474 -11.36 3.60 30.15
C GLN A 474 -12.79 3.02 30.04
N VAL A 475 -13.11 2.40 28.90
CA VAL A 475 -14.39 1.70 28.69
C VAL A 475 -14.26 0.22 29.05
N ARG A 476 -15.36 -0.38 29.56
CA ARG A 476 -15.39 -1.77 30.04
C ARG A 476 -16.48 -2.56 29.34
N ASN A 477 -16.35 -3.89 29.34
CA ASN A 477 -17.34 -4.82 28.82
C ASN A 477 -17.69 -4.57 27.35
N VAL A 478 -16.70 -4.28 26.52
CA VAL A 478 -16.87 -4.07 25.08
C VAL A 478 -17.09 -5.44 24.40
N PRO A 479 -18.23 -5.66 23.74
CA PRO A 479 -18.51 -6.94 23.07
C PRO A 479 -17.67 -7.09 21.78
N GLY A 480 -17.47 -8.34 21.35
CA GLY A 480 -16.86 -8.64 20.03
C GLY A 480 -15.35 -8.47 19.96
N LEU A 481 -14.65 -8.44 21.09
CA LEU A 481 -13.18 -8.33 21.12
C LEU A 481 -12.47 -9.68 21.05
N GLU A 482 -13.15 -10.77 21.37
CA GLU A 482 -12.60 -12.11 21.43
C GLU A 482 -12.92 -12.90 20.17
N LEU A 483 -11.96 -13.69 19.68
CA LEU A 483 -12.07 -14.53 18.49
C LEU A 483 -11.65 -15.99 18.83
N PRO A 484 -12.42 -16.69 19.67
CA PRO A 484 -12.05 -18.05 20.06
C PRO A 484 -12.30 -19.07 18.94
N GLY A 485 -11.49 -20.14 18.92
CA GLY A 485 -11.79 -21.35 18.15
C GLY A 485 -11.49 -21.29 16.65
N ILE A 486 -10.83 -20.26 16.15
CA ILE A 486 -10.40 -20.21 14.73
C ILE A 486 -9.15 -21.09 14.58
N ASP A 487 -9.22 -22.04 13.64
CA ASP A 487 -8.10 -22.95 13.31
C ASP A 487 -7.49 -22.57 11.95
N PHE A 488 -6.46 -21.73 11.97
CA PHE A 488 -5.82 -21.23 10.76
C PHE A 488 -5.06 -22.32 10.00
N VAL A 489 -4.58 -23.35 10.70
CA VAL A 489 -3.92 -24.51 10.04
C VAL A 489 -4.93 -25.23 9.15
N ARG A 490 -6.09 -25.62 9.70
CA ARG A 490 -7.14 -26.30 8.91
C ARG A 490 -7.69 -25.43 7.78
N LEU A 491 -7.85 -24.13 8.00
CA LEU A 491 -8.25 -23.20 6.95
C LEU A 491 -7.24 -23.16 5.80
N ALA A 492 -5.95 -23.08 6.12
CA ALA A 492 -4.87 -23.04 5.13
C ALA A 492 -4.74 -24.37 4.36
N GLU A 493 -4.81 -25.51 5.06
CA GLU A 493 -4.79 -26.85 4.46
C GLU A 493 -5.99 -27.06 3.54
N GLY A 494 -7.20 -26.65 3.97
CA GLY A 494 -8.42 -26.71 3.15
C GLY A 494 -8.35 -25.86 1.87
N MET A 495 -7.48 -24.85 1.84
CA MET A 495 -7.20 -24.02 0.65
C MET A 495 -5.98 -24.49 -0.16
N GLY A 496 -5.31 -25.59 0.26
CA GLY A 496 -4.19 -26.19 -0.46
C GLY A 496 -2.83 -25.63 -0.09
N CYS A 497 -2.70 -24.92 1.05
CA CYS A 497 -1.42 -24.45 1.57
C CYS A 497 -0.76 -25.48 2.50
N HIS A 498 0.56 -25.47 2.58
CA HIS A 498 1.26 -26.10 3.69
C HIS A 498 1.07 -25.27 4.97
N ALA A 499 0.76 -25.91 6.11
CA ALA A 499 0.53 -25.18 7.34
C ALA A 499 1.16 -25.84 8.57
N ALA A 500 1.49 -25.02 9.58
CA ALA A 500 1.97 -25.48 10.87
C ALA A 500 1.50 -24.54 11.98
N ARG A 501 1.26 -25.10 13.18
CA ARG A 501 0.98 -24.33 14.40
C ARG A 501 2.17 -24.40 15.34
N VAL A 502 2.49 -23.27 15.93
CA VAL A 502 3.51 -23.10 16.97
C VAL A 502 2.85 -22.67 18.26
N THR A 503 3.06 -23.42 19.32
CA THR A 503 2.52 -23.14 20.67
C THR A 503 3.62 -22.91 21.70
N LYS A 504 4.87 -23.29 21.38
CA LYS A 504 6.03 -23.16 22.25
C LYS A 504 7.17 -22.42 21.56
N ALA A 505 7.87 -21.59 22.30
CA ALA A 505 9.00 -20.82 21.79
C ALA A 505 10.11 -21.69 21.16
N ALA A 506 10.35 -22.87 21.70
CA ALA A 506 11.37 -23.80 21.19
C ALA A 506 11.09 -24.32 19.76
N GLU A 507 9.83 -24.34 19.33
CA GLU A 507 9.40 -24.84 18.01
C GLU A 507 9.49 -23.77 16.92
N LEU A 508 9.52 -22.50 17.30
CA LEU A 508 9.34 -21.36 16.40
C LEU A 508 10.40 -21.30 15.29
N GLY A 509 11.65 -21.42 15.65
CA GLY A 509 12.76 -21.29 14.68
C GLY A 509 12.67 -22.30 13.56
N GLU A 510 12.38 -23.57 13.88
CA GLU A 510 12.26 -24.64 12.89
C GLU A 510 10.98 -24.49 12.04
N ALA A 511 9.86 -24.06 12.63
CA ALA A 511 8.62 -23.82 11.90
C ALA A 511 8.77 -22.67 10.88
N LEU A 512 9.39 -21.55 11.28
CA LEU A 512 9.68 -20.43 10.39
C LEU A 512 10.62 -20.85 9.26
N LYS A 513 11.68 -21.58 9.57
CA LYS A 513 12.64 -22.09 8.57
C LYS A 513 11.95 -22.97 7.53
N ARG A 514 11.12 -23.94 7.97
CA ARG A 514 10.34 -24.80 7.05
C ARG A 514 9.35 -23.99 6.22
N GLY A 515 8.63 -23.04 6.82
CA GLY A 515 7.72 -22.17 6.12
C GLY A 515 8.42 -21.34 5.04
N MET A 516 9.58 -20.75 5.34
CA MET A 516 10.37 -19.97 4.38
C MET A 516 10.97 -20.84 3.27
N ALA A 517 11.35 -22.08 3.56
CA ALA A 517 11.94 -23.00 2.57
C ALA A 517 10.91 -23.68 1.67
N HIS A 518 9.62 -23.66 2.01
CA HIS A 518 8.58 -24.30 1.22
C HIS A 518 8.47 -23.65 -0.18
N ALA A 519 8.49 -24.44 -1.25
CA ALA A 519 8.51 -23.91 -2.62
C ALA A 519 7.24 -23.12 -3.01
N GLY A 520 6.07 -23.50 -2.46
CA GLY A 520 4.78 -22.84 -2.68
C GLY A 520 4.38 -21.93 -1.50
N THR A 521 3.06 -21.84 -1.30
CA THR A 521 2.47 -21.06 -0.20
C THR A 521 2.46 -21.85 1.10
N SER A 522 2.94 -21.24 2.18
CA SER A 522 2.94 -21.78 3.52
C SER A 522 2.29 -20.83 4.52
N LEU A 523 1.70 -21.39 5.59
CA LEU A 523 1.16 -20.63 6.71
C LEU A 523 1.78 -21.16 8.02
N VAL A 524 2.25 -20.26 8.87
CA VAL A 524 2.70 -20.56 10.24
C VAL A 524 1.82 -19.79 11.20
N GLU A 525 0.93 -20.49 11.89
CA GLU A 525 0.14 -19.93 12.98
C GLU A 525 0.95 -19.96 14.26
N VAL A 526 1.13 -18.80 14.89
CA VAL A 526 1.88 -18.69 16.15
C VAL A 526 0.93 -18.21 17.24
N ILE A 527 0.69 -19.08 18.21
CA ILE A 527 -0.10 -18.73 19.39
C ILE A 527 0.81 -17.92 20.32
N VAL A 528 0.41 -16.69 20.57
CA VAL A 528 1.18 -15.75 21.38
C VAL A 528 0.45 -15.38 22.68
N ASP A 529 1.14 -14.72 23.60
CA ASP A 529 0.53 -14.13 24.77
C ASP A 529 -0.62 -13.20 24.35
N SER A 530 -1.75 -13.32 25.02
CA SER A 530 -2.95 -12.49 24.77
C SER A 530 -2.82 -11.06 25.30
N ALA A 531 -1.78 -10.76 26.10
CA ALA A 531 -1.50 -9.43 26.57
C ALA A 531 -1.19 -8.48 25.41
N VAL A 532 -1.80 -7.31 25.43
CA VAL A 532 -1.63 -6.29 24.38
C VAL A 532 -1.04 -5.03 25.01
N PRO A 533 0.02 -4.46 24.43
CA PRO A 533 0.56 -3.20 24.91
C PRO A 533 -0.45 -2.08 24.71
N VAL A 534 -0.47 -1.11 25.62
CA VAL A 534 -1.31 0.08 25.50
C VAL A 534 -0.77 0.93 24.34
N LEU A 535 -1.55 1.01 23.25
CA LEU A 535 -1.25 1.85 22.08
C LEU A 535 -1.65 3.29 22.40
N TYR A 536 -0.79 4.26 22.07
CA TYR A 536 -1.04 5.70 22.26
C TYR A 536 -1.32 6.15 23.72
N GLY A 537 -1.06 5.29 24.71
CA GLY A 537 -1.19 5.64 26.12
C GLY A 537 -0.24 6.79 26.49
N GLN A 538 -0.76 7.80 27.19
CA GLN A 538 0.08 8.79 27.86
C GLN A 538 0.81 8.08 29.00
N LYS A 539 2.12 8.28 29.10
CA LYS A 539 2.81 8.07 30.39
C LYS A 539 2.28 9.16 31.33
N HIS A 540 1.41 8.78 32.27
CA HIS A 540 1.09 9.65 33.41
C HIS A 540 2.33 9.85 34.27
#